data_b455cef2fe6a8ed737d5dc49cf95d43f
#
_entry.id   b455cef2fe6a8ed737d5dc49cf95d43f
#
_cell.length_a   1.000
_cell.length_b   1.000
_cell.length_c   1.000
_cell.angle_alpha   90.00
_cell.angle_beta   90.00
_cell.angle_gamma   90.00
#
_symmetry.space_group_name_H-M   'P 1'
#
loop_
_entity.id
_entity.type
_entity.pdbx_description
1 polymer ?
#
loop_
_entity_poly.entity_id
_entity_poly.type
_entity_poly.pdbx_seq_one_letter_code
_entity_poly.pdbx_strand_id
1 'polypeptide(L)'
;TLSLHDALPICQKCIRTGDIENVGKTARHGTFFEMLGNFSFGDYFKNEAIEWSWEFLTEVVGLDPDRLYPSVYEEDDEAFDIWNKKMGIPAERIFRFGKEDNFWEHGSGPCGPCSEIYYDRGEKYGCGKPGCTVGCECDRYMEIWNNVFSQFNNDGHGNYTDLIQKNIRSEE
;
A
#
# COMPACT_ATOMS: atom_id res chain seq x y z
N THR A 1 -28.65 6.02 7.99
CA THR A 1 -28.40 5.47 6.63
C THR A 1 -27.07 6.05 6.21
N LEU A 2 -25.99 5.25 6.29
CA LEU A 2 -24.69 5.62 5.71
C LEU A 2 -24.93 5.78 4.19
N SER A 3 -24.55 6.92 3.66
CA SER A 3 -24.52 7.13 2.22
C SER A 3 -23.53 6.14 1.61
N LEU A 4 -23.83 5.56 0.46
CA LEU A 4 -22.89 4.73 -0.31
C LEU A 4 -21.66 5.52 -0.79
N HIS A 5 -21.60 6.81 -0.49
CA HIS A 5 -20.55 7.75 -0.86
C HIS A 5 -19.60 8.08 0.31
N ASP A 6 -19.84 7.53 1.50
CA ASP A 6 -18.97 7.78 2.64
C ASP A 6 -17.80 6.79 2.66
N ALA A 7 -16.61 7.26 3.06
CA ALA A 7 -15.49 6.39 3.38
C ALA A 7 -15.94 5.33 4.40
N LEU A 8 -15.71 4.05 4.08
CA LEU A 8 -16.06 2.94 4.96
C LEU A 8 -14.82 2.48 5.72
N PRO A 9 -14.55 3.00 6.94
CA PRO A 9 -13.49 2.45 7.77
C PRO A 9 -13.89 1.06 8.23
N ILE A 10 -12.97 0.11 8.11
CA ILE A 10 -13.16 -1.28 8.48
C ILE A 10 -11.98 -1.74 9.33
N CYS A 11 -12.28 -2.46 10.41
CA CYS A 11 -11.33 -3.26 11.14
C CYS A 11 -11.85 -4.70 11.11
N GLN A 12 -11.20 -5.55 10.33
CA GLN A 12 -11.69 -6.90 10.06
C GLN A 12 -10.68 -7.95 10.51
N LYS A 13 -11.16 -8.97 11.23
CA LYS A 13 -10.37 -10.16 11.56
C LYS A 13 -10.16 -11.00 10.31
N CYS A 14 -8.88 -11.32 10.03
CA CYS A 14 -8.45 -12.02 8.83
C CYS A 14 -7.58 -13.22 9.18
N ILE A 15 -7.60 -14.21 8.29
CA ILE A 15 -6.71 -15.37 8.33
C ILE A 15 -5.96 -15.43 7.00
N ARG A 16 -4.63 -15.52 7.06
CA ARG A 16 -3.77 -15.74 5.89
C ARG A 16 -2.90 -16.97 6.14
N THR A 17 -3.05 -17.98 5.30
CA THR A 17 -2.35 -19.27 5.45
C THR A 17 -1.22 -19.48 4.45
N GLY A 18 -1.14 -18.67 3.38
CA GLY A 18 -0.10 -18.77 2.35
C GLY A 18 1.32 -18.62 2.89
N ASP A 19 1.48 -17.83 3.95
CA ASP A 19 2.79 -17.52 4.56
C ASP A 19 3.07 -18.30 5.85
N ILE A 20 2.36 -19.39 6.09
CA ILE A 20 2.47 -20.15 7.36
C ILE A 20 3.90 -20.61 7.66
N GLU A 21 4.68 -20.92 6.62
CA GLU A 21 6.09 -21.33 6.77
C GLU A 21 7.01 -20.19 7.25
N ASN A 22 6.58 -18.95 7.09
CA ASN A 22 7.32 -17.75 7.49
C ASN A 22 6.95 -17.26 8.89
N VAL A 23 5.88 -17.80 9.47
CA VAL A 23 5.44 -17.44 10.84
C VAL A 23 6.51 -17.83 11.86
N GLY A 24 6.91 -16.85 12.67
CA GLY A 24 7.99 -17.01 13.65
C GLY A 24 9.42 -16.94 13.08
N LYS A 25 9.58 -16.81 11.76
CA LYS A 25 10.88 -16.60 11.10
C LYS A 25 11.12 -15.14 10.74
N THR A 26 10.07 -14.43 10.40
CA THR A 26 10.07 -13.00 10.08
C THR A 26 9.22 -12.23 11.07
N ALA A 27 9.44 -10.94 11.20
CA ALA A 27 8.67 -10.10 12.12
C ALA A 27 7.27 -9.75 11.59
N ARG A 28 7.04 -9.92 10.28
CA ARG A 28 5.85 -9.42 9.58
C ARG A 28 4.81 -10.49 9.22
N HIS A 29 5.10 -11.78 9.41
CA HIS A 29 4.17 -12.84 9.05
C HIS A 29 3.42 -13.40 10.25
N GLY A 30 2.10 -13.28 10.21
CA GLY A 30 1.16 -13.90 11.13
C GLY A 30 0.06 -14.61 10.35
N THR A 31 -0.55 -15.64 10.93
CA THR A 31 -1.68 -16.35 10.31
C THR A 31 -3.02 -15.70 10.64
N PHE A 32 -3.13 -15.07 11.78
CA PHE A 32 -4.29 -14.30 12.23
C PHE A 32 -3.89 -12.87 12.47
N PHE A 33 -4.66 -11.92 11.95
CA PHE A 33 -4.43 -10.49 12.10
C PHE A 33 -5.74 -9.73 11.93
N GLU A 34 -5.73 -8.47 12.30
CA GLU A 34 -6.82 -7.54 12.03
C GLU A 34 -6.38 -6.58 10.93
N MET A 35 -7.17 -6.49 9.87
CA MET A 35 -6.93 -5.57 8.76
C MET A 35 -7.72 -4.29 9.02
N LEU A 36 -7.00 -3.19 9.19
CA LEU A 36 -7.57 -1.86 9.37
C LEU A 36 -7.49 -1.10 8.06
N GLY A 37 -8.58 -0.51 7.61
CA GLY A 37 -8.53 0.23 6.36
C GLY A 37 -9.79 1.03 6.07
N ASN A 38 -9.81 1.61 4.88
CA ASN A 38 -10.95 2.34 4.34
C ASN A 38 -11.15 2.01 2.86
N PHE A 39 -12.40 2.05 2.42
CA PHE A 39 -12.81 1.67 1.07
C PHE A 39 -13.64 2.78 0.45
N SER A 40 -13.46 3.00 -0.86
CA SER A 40 -14.25 3.90 -1.67
C SER A 40 -14.76 3.20 -2.90
N PHE A 41 -16.02 3.44 -3.22
CA PHE A 41 -16.68 2.91 -4.40
C PHE A 41 -17.17 4.08 -5.27
N GLY A 42 -16.22 4.71 -5.99
CA GLY A 42 -16.49 5.84 -6.90
C GLY A 42 -16.66 7.19 -6.20
N ASP A 43 -16.21 7.34 -4.96
CA ASP A 43 -16.25 8.60 -4.22
C ASP A 43 -14.86 9.27 -4.23
N TYR A 44 -13.98 8.95 -3.29
CA TYR A 44 -12.60 9.46 -3.31
C TYR A 44 -11.66 8.49 -4.04
N PHE A 45 -10.48 8.99 -4.46
CA PHE A 45 -9.49 8.19 -5.16
C PHE A 45 -8.06 8.48 -4.63
N LYS A 46 -7.03 8.47 -5.48
CA LYS A 46 -5.62 8.53 -5.10
C LYS A 46 -5.27 9.69 -4.17
N ASN A 47 -5.78 10.89 -4.48
CA ASN A 47 -5.43 12.09 -3.73
C ASN A 47 -5.79 12.03 -2.26
N GLU A 48 -7.02 11.63 -1.97
CA GLU A 48 -7.55 11.55 -0.62
C GLU A 48 -7.00 10.31 0.10
N ALA A 49 -6.92 9.17 -0.59
CA ALA A 49 -6.41 7.93 0.00
C ALA A 49 -4.96 8.09 0.47
N ILE A 50 -4.10 8.70 -0.34
CA ILE A 50 -2.70 8.97 0.01
C ILE A 50 -2.61 9.96 1.16
N GLU A 51 -3.34 11.06 1.12
CA GLU A 51 -3.36 12.08 2.17
C GLU A 51 -3.80 11.49 3.50
N TRP A 52 -4.91 10.76 3.53
CA TRP A 52 -5.46 10.21 4.77
C TRP A 52 -4.62 9.08 5.35
N SER A 53 -4.02 8.22 4.52
CA SER A 53 -3.09 7.19 5.01
C SER A 53 -1.85 7.82 5.65
N TRP A 54 -1.32 8.88 5.06
CA TRP A 54 -0.20 9.61 5.60
C TRP A 54 -0.55 10.33 6.91
N GLU A 55 -1.66 11.08 6.93
CA GLU A 55 -2.17 11.75 8.14
C GLU A 55 -2.39 10.75 9.27
N PHE A 56 -3.04 9.61 8.98
CA PHE A 56 -3.28 8.57 9.97
C PHE A 56 -1.97 8.06 10.59
N LEU A 57 -0.98 7.73 9.76
CA LEU A 57 0.29 7.18 10.24
C LEU A 57 1.12 8.22 11.00
N THR A 58 1.14 9.47 10.55
CA THR A 58 2.01 10.50 11.15
C THR A 58 1.36 11.24 12.32
N GLU A 59 0.07 11.55 12.24
CA GLU A 59 -0.61 12.38 13.25
C GLU A 59 -1.39 11.54 14.27
N VAL A 60 -2.04 10.45 13.84
CA VAL A 60 -2.86 9.63 14.74
C VAL A 60 -2.00 8.55 15.40
N VAL A 61 -1.24 7.78 14.62
CA VAL A 61 -0.33 6.75 15.13
C VAL A 61 0.95 7.39 15.71
N GLY A 62 1.35 8.55 15.18
CA GLY A 62 2.52 9.30 15.67
C GLY A 62 3.86 8.74 15.19
N LEU A 63 3.90 8.13 14.01
CA LEU A 63 5.14 7.67 13.40
C LEU A 63 5.96 8.85 12.88
N ASP A 64 7.28 8.74 13.03
CA ASP A 64 8.22 9.72 12.52
C ASP A 64 8.18 9.73 10.97
N PRO A 65 7.76 10.84 10.33
CA PRO A 65 7.67 10.94 8.87
C PRO A 65 9.03 10.76 8.16
N ASP A 66 10.15 11.03 8.86
CA ASP A 66 11.48 10.80 8.29
C ASP A 66 11.85 9.31 8.18
N ARG A 67 11.08 8.44 8.81
CA ARG A 67 11.23 6.99 8.73
C ARG A 67 10.21 6.31 7.80
N LEU A 68 9.35 7.09 7.15
CA LEU A 68 8.34 6.60 6.22
C LEU A 68 8.80 6.79 4.77
N TYR A 69 8.67 5.74 3.98
CA TYR A 69 9.11 5.67 2.59
C TYR A 69 7.98 5.15 1.72
N PRO A 70 7.34 5.99 0.90
CA PRO A 70 6.34 5.52 -0.03
C PRO A 70 6.94 4.81 -1.24
N SER A 71 6.20 3.82 -1.76
CA SER A 71 6.43 3.25 -3.07
C SER A 71 5.22 3.46 -3.98
N VAL A 72 5.45 3.41 -5.29
CA VAL A 72 4.42 3.51 -6.32
C VAL A 72 4.72 2.52 -7.45
N TYR A 73 3.69 2.12 -8.18
CA TYR A 73 3.88 1.40 -9.42
C TYR A 73 4.69 2.24 -10.42
N GLU A 74 5.63 1.63 -11.12
CA GLU A 74 6.61 2.33 -11.94
C GLU A 74 6.00 3.21 -13.04
N GLU A 75 4.81 2.86 -13.56
CA GLU A 75 4.07 3.62 -14.55
C GLU A 75 3.01 4.57 -13.94
N ASP A 76 2.88 4.63 -12.60
CA ASP A 76 1.90 5.50 -11.93
C ASP A 76 2.51 6.85 -11.56
N ASP A 77 2.68 7.70 -12.58
CA ASP A 77 3.18 9.07 -12.37
C ASP A 77 2.23 9.94 -11.55
N GLU A 78 0.92 9.65 -11.59
CA GLU A 78 -0.07 10.39 -10.80
C GLU A 78 0.16 10.18 -9.29
N ALA A 79 0.32 8.93 -8.84
CA ALA A 79 0.61 8.64 -7.45
C ALA A 79 1.97 9.20 -7.01
N PHE A 80 3.00 9.11 -7.87
CA PHE A 80 4.30 9.72 -7.62
C PHE A 80 4.20 11.24 -7.44
N ASP A 81 3.46 11.91 -8.31
CA ASP A 81 3.27 13.36 -8.25
C ASP A 81 2.51 13.80 -7.00
N ILE A 82 1.52 13.01 -6.55
CA ILE A 82 0.82 13.27 -5.29
C ILE A 82 1.80 13.21 -4.12
N TRP A 83 2.61 12.15 -4.01
CA TRP A 83 3.62 12.02 -2.96
C TRP A 83 4.64 13.16 -2.99
N ASN A 84 5.18 13.47 -4.18
CA ASN A 84 6.25 14.45 -4.32
C ASN A 84 5.75 15.89 -4.22
N LYS A 85 4.71 16.25 -4.98
CA LYS A 85 4.27 17.65 -5.12
C LYS A 85 3.26 18.07 -4.07
N LYS A 86 2.32 17.18 -3.71
CA LYS A 86 1.26 17.49 -2.74
C LYS A 86 1.71 17.19 -1.32
N MET A 87 2.26 15.98 -1.06
CA MET A 87 2.70 15.58 0.26
C MET A 87 4.10 16.09 0.62
N GLY A 88 4.86 16.60 -0.37
CA GLY A 88 6.17 17.19 -0.16
C GLY A 88 7.29 16.19 0.12
N ILE A 89 7.08 14.91 -0.18
CA ILE A 89 8.10 13.87 0.01
C ILE A 89 9.18 14.03 -1.08
N PRO A 90 10.47 14.12 -0.70
CA PRO A 90 11.55 14.20 -1.68
C PRO A 90 11.54 13.02 -2.64
N ALA A 91 11.80 13.27 -3.93
CA ALA A 91 11.73 12.27 -4.99
C ALA A 91 12.62 11.03 -4.72
N GLU A 92 13.78 11.24 -4.09
CA GLU A 92 14.72 10.18 -3.70
C GLU A 92 14.22 9.27 -2.56
N ARG A 93 13.12 9.66 -1.90
CA ARG A 93 12.45 8.85 -0.87
C ARG A 93 11.21 8.12 -1.40
N ILE A 94 10.85 8.30 -2.67
CA ILE A 94 9.70 7.65 -3.32
C ILE A 94 10.25 6.57 -4.23
N PHE A 95 9.91 5.31 -3.98
CA PHE A 95 10.42 4.17 -4.71
C PHE A 95 9.44 3.75 -5.80
N ARG A 96 9.97 3.36 -6.97
CA ARG A 96 9.17 2.84 -8.08
C ARG A 96 9.45 1.36 -8.22
N PHE A 97 8.40 0.56 -8.14
CA PHE A 97 8.49 -0.88 -8.30
C PHE A 97 7.61 -1.38 -9.44
N GLY A 98 7.95 -2.55 -9.95
CA GLY A 98 7.24 -3.19 -11.03
C GLY A 98 5.89 -3.78 -10.60
N LYS A 99 5.30 -4.50 -11.54
CA LYS A 99 3.99 -5.11 -11.35
C LYS A 99 3.97 -6.17 -10.23
N GLU A 100 5.10 -6.80 -9.95
CA GLU A 100 5.20 -7.84 -8.93
C GLU A 100 4.99 -7.29 -7.51
N ASP A 101 5.36 -6.04 -7.27
CA ASP A 101 5.31 -5.40 -5.97
C ASP A 101 4.16 -4.38 -5.87
N ASN A 102 4.05 -3.46 -6.83
CA ASN A 102 3.12 -2.33 -6.75
C ASN A 102 1.93 -2.40 -7.74
N PHE A 103 1.42 -3.61 -8.02
CA PHE A 103 0.19 -3.78 -8.77
C PHE A 103 -0.64 -4.91 -8.18
N TRP A 104 -1.84 -4.59 -7.70
CA TRP A 104 -2.73 -5.58 -7.11
C TRP A 104 -3.68 -6.17 -8.15
N GLU A 105 -3.67 -7.49 -8.26
CA GLU A 105 -4.63 -8.26 -9.04
C GLU A 105 -4.85 -9.64 -8.41
N HIS A 106 -6.07 -10.17 -8.53
CA HIS A 106 -6.39 -11.52 -8.07
C HIS A 106 -7.35 -12.19 -9.06
N GLY A 107 -6.80 -13.04 -9.94
CA GLY A 107 -7.57 -13.69 -10.99
C GLY A 107 -8.20 -12.69 -11.95
N SER A 108 -9.50 -12.85 -12.25
CA SER A 108 -10.28 -11.89 -13.05
C SER A 108 -11.03 -10.92 -12.15
N GLY A 109 -11.18 -9.68 -12.60
CA GLY A 109 -11.93 -8.66 -11.88
C GLY A 109 -11.19 -7.34 -11.71
N PRO A 110 -11.65 -6.48 -10.79
CA PRO A 110 -11.03 -5.18 -10.51
C PRO A 110 -9.57 -5.33 -10.07
N CYS A 111 -8.70 -4.52 -10.63
CA CYS A 111 -7.27 -4.51 -10.34
C CYS A 111 -6.68 -3.12 -10.59
N GLY A 112 -5.43 -2.92 -10.21
CA GLY A 112 -4.76 -1.66 -10.49
C GLY A 112 -3.46 -1.47 -9.71
N PRO A 113 -2.79 -0.33 -9.97
CA PRO A 113 -1.55 0.00 -9.29
C PRO A 113 -1.76 0.17 -7.78
N CYS A 114 -0.67 -0.02 -7.04
CA CYS A 114 -0.63 0.19 -5.59
C CYS A 114 0.37 1.28 -5.24
N SER A 115 0.14 1.88 -4.08
CA SER A 115 1.12 2.71 -3.40
C SER A 115 1.22 2.26 -1.95
N GLU A 116 2.39 1.78 -1.57
CA GLU A 116 2.66 1.26 -0.24
C GLU A 116 3.45 2.25 0.59
N ILE A 117 3.38 2.15 1.91
CA ILE A 117 4.18 2.95 2.84
C ILE A 117 5.01 2.00 3.69
N TYR A 118 6.32 2.15 3.60
CA TYR A 118 7.30 1.37 4.36
C TYR A 118 7.81 2.17 5.56
N TYR A 119 8.01 1.49 6.69
CA TYR A 119 8.61 2.04 7.89
C TYR A 119 10.03 1.51 8.07
N ASP A 120 11.02 2.41 8.16
CA ASP A 120 12.40 2.04 8.50
C ASP A 120 12.55 1.76 10.00
N ARG A 121 12.68 0.50 10.37
CA ARG A 121 12.90 0.04 11.74
C ARG A 121 14.31 0.28 12.24
N GLY A 122 15.21 0.73 11.35
CA GLY A 122 16.59 1.03 11.63
C GLY A 122 17.57 -0.11 11.25
N GLU A 123 18.84 0.24 11.16
CA GLU A 123 19.91 -0.63 10.65
C GLU A 123 20.05 -1.95 11.39
N LYS A 124 19.73 -1.99 12.68
CA LYS A 124 19.81 -3.22 13.50
C LYS A 124 18.90 -4.35 13.00
N TYR A 125 17.88 -4.03 12.21
CA TYR A 125 16.96 -5.00 11.60
C TYR A 125 17.30 -5.29 10.13
N GLY A 126 18.32 -4.62 9.60
CA GLY A 126 18.78 -4.79 8.23
C GLY A 126 19.57 -6.06 8.01
N CYS A 127 19.71 -6.44 6.74
CA CYS A 127 20.52 -7.61 6.34
C CYS A 127 22.04 -7.39 6.44
N GLY A 128 22.51 -6.18 6.79
CA GLY A 128 23.93 -5.83 6.87
C GLY A 128 24.65 -5.76 5.52
N LYS A 129 23.93 -5.91 4.41
CA LYS A 129 24.51 -5.84 3.06
C LYS A 129 24.56 -4.40 2.57
N PRO A 130 25.60 -4.00 1.81
CA PRO A 130 25.58 -2.74 1.08
C PRO A 130 24.38 -2.66 0.14
N GLY A 131 23.71 -1.51 0.09
CA GLY A 131 22.51 -1.32 -0.77
C GLY A 131 21.19 -1.82 -0.16
N CYS A 132 21.16 -2.13 1.15
CA CYS A 132 19.91 -2.39 1.85
C CYS A 132 19.00 -1.15 1.78
N THR A 133 17.86 -1.27 1.09
CA THR A 133 16.91 -0.20 0.82
C THR A 133 15.49 -0.74 0.89
N VAL A 134 14.48 0.12 0.66
CA VAL A 134 13.07 -0.29 0.49
C VAL A 134 12.98 -1.35 -0.62
N GLY A 135 12.14 -2.36 -0.41
CA GLY A 135 12.06 -3.54 -1.29
C GLY A 135 13.06 -4.67 -0.94
N CYS A 136 13.97 -4.45 0.04
CA CYS A 136 14.79 -5.53 0.56
C CYS A 136 13.94 -6.47 1.43
N GLU A 137 14.08 -7.78 1.23
CA GLU A 137 13.33 -8.80 1.99
C GLU A 137 13.71 -8.90 3.48
N CYS A 138 14.66 -8.09 3.96
CA CYS A 138 15.01 -8.05 5.37
C CYS A 138 13.95 -7.29 6.20
N ASP A 139 14.05 -7.41 7.53
CA ASP A 139 13.10 -6.80 8.46
C ASP A 139 13.32 -5.29 8.72
N ARG A 140 14.19 -4.62 7.97
CA ARG A 140 14.46 -3.19 8.16
C ARG A 140 13.31 -2.32 7.67
N TYR A 141 12.94 -2.48 6.40
CA TYR A 141 11.86 -1.73 5.79
C TYR A 141 10.60 -2.60 5.77
N MET A 142 9.68 -2.29 6.63
CA MET A 142 8.45 -3.06 6.77
C MET A 142 7.30 -2.29 6.15
N GLU A 143 6.61 -2.90 5.19
CA GLU A 143 5.34 -2.39 4.69
C GLU A 143 4.34 -2.32 5.83
N ILE A 144 3.73 -1.15 6.01
CA ILE A 144 2.77 -0.88 7.08
C ILE A 144 1.44 -0.30 6.56
N TRP A 145 1.35 -0.02 5.28
CA TRP A 145 0.12 0.44 4.63
C TRP A 145 0.16 0.21 3.13
N ASN A 146 -0.99 -0.17 2.54
CA ASN A 146 -1.13 -0.35 1.11
C ASN A 146 -2.38 0.37 0.59
N ASN A 147 -2.22 1.27 -0.38
CA ASN A 147 -3.30 1.92 -1.11
C ASN A 147 -3.46 1.26 -2.48
N VAL A 148 -4.51 0.47 -2.67
CA VAL A 148 -4.83 -0.16 -3.95
C VAL A 148 -5.78 0.71 -4.75
N PHE A 149 -5.37 1.11 -5.96
CA PHE A 149 -6.13 1.96 -6.87
C PHE A 149 -6.79 1.09 -7.95
N SER A 150 -7.94 0.49 -7.62
CA SER A 150 -8.68 -0.34 -8.57
C SER A 150 -9.27 0.52 -9.69
N GLN A 151 -8.55 0.61 -10.79
CA GLN A 151 -8.91 1.42 -11.95
C GLN A 151 -9.07 0.61 -13.24
N PHE A 152 -8.67 -0.67 -13.23
CA PHE A 152 -8.80 -1.59 -14.34
C PHE A 152 -9.63 -2.80 -13.98
N ASN A 153 -10.16 -3.47 -15.01
CA ASN A 153 -10.74 -4.81 -14.93
C ASN A 153 -9.88 -5.77 -15.74
N ASN A 154 -9.38 -6.83 -15.11
CA ASN A 154 -8.68 -7.92 -15.75
C ASN A 154 -9.70 -9.01 -16.15
N ASP A 155 -9.67 -9.46 -17.41
CA ASP A 155 -10.55 -10.53 -17.91
C ASP A 155 -10.09 -11.94 -17.52
N GLY A 156 -8.98 -12.07 -16.81
CA GLY A 156 -8.35 -13.34 -16.45
C GLY A 156 -7.46 -13.95 -17.54
N HIS A 157 -7.34 -13.28 -18.68
CA HIS A 157 -6.48 -13.66 -19.82
C HIS A 157 -5.34 -12.67 -20.07
N GLY A 158 -5.18 -11.68 -19.17
CA GLY A 158 -4.15 -10.66 -19.25
C GLY A 158 -4.56 -9.41 -20.05
N ASN A 159 -5.84 -9.27 -20.39
CA ASN A 159 -6.35 -8.04 -20.99
C ASN A 159 -6.98 -7.14 -19.93
N TYR A 160 -6.63 -5.87 -19.97
CA TYR A 160 -7.09 -4.86 -19.02
C TYR A 160 -7.97 -3.84 -19.73
N THR A 161 -9.09 -3.50 -19.11
CA THR A 161 -9.99 -2.43 -19.55
C THR A 161 -10.23 -1.47 -18.38
N ASP A 162 -10.38 -0.19 -18.68
CA ASP A 162 -10.65 0.81 -17.66
C ASP A 162 -11.98 0.55 -16.95
N LEU A 163 -11.99 0.66 -15.63
CA LEU A 163 -13.21 0.71 -14.85
C LEU A 163 -13.88 2.08 -15.02
N ILE A 164 -15.21 2.08 -15.28
CA ILE A 164 -16.02 3.29 -15.30
C ILE A 164 -16.01 3.96 -13.92
N GLN A 165 -16.15 3.16 -12.87
CA GLN A 165 -16.07 3.57 -11.48
C GLN A 165 -14.76 3.11 -10.88
N LYS A 166 -13.92 4.06 -10.51
CA LYS A 166 -12.65 3.79 -9.81
C LYS A 166 -12.90 3.59 -8.32
N ASN A 167 -12.20 2.64 -7.72
CA ASN A 167 -12.40 2.26 -6.33
C ASN A 167 -11.08 2.29 -5.57
N ILE A 168 -11.17 2.49 -4.26
CA ILE A 168 -10.04 2.44 -3.33
C ILE A 168 -10.21 1.28 -2.35
N ARG A 169 -9.12 0.58 -2.12
CA ARG A 169 -8.89 -0.28 -0.96
C ARG A 169 -7.58 0.18 -0.31
N SER A 170 -7.70 0.85 0.83
CA SER A 170 -6.59 1.42 1.58
C SER A 170 -6.56 0.76 2.95
N GLU A 171 -5.50 0.02 3.27
CA GLU A 171 -5.50 -0.88 4.43
C GLU A 171 -4.10 -1.26 4.92
N GLU A 172 -4.07 -1.74 6.19
CA GLU A 172 -3.03 -2.56 6.80
C GLU A 172 -3.63 -3.48 7.87
#